data_1e00beb428ad51c4472a7cb48e438878
#
_entry.id   1e00beb428ad51c4472a7cb48e438878
#
_cell.length_a   1.000
_cell.length_b   1.000
_cell.length_c   1.000
_cell.angle_alpha   90.00
_cell.angle_beta   90.00
_cell.angle_gamma   90.00
#
_symmetry.space_group_name_H-M   'P 1'
#
loop_
_entity.id
_entity.type
_entity.pdbx_description
1 polymer ?
#
loop_
_entity_poly.entity_id
_entity_poly.type
_entity_poly.pdbx_seq_one_letter_code
_entity_poly.pdbx_strand_id
1 'polypeptide(L)'
;MEIDRKELKRQARERMALTDPKFWMVALTFLAMTTGVSWLISLIPLPGGTDINTIQIFFQLLLMLYRAVVSFGMCLWALWTYRQLDPGVNSLMQGFSVAGRVLLMDLGIYVRIFGWYLLVAMVLSVPLFSLLLTNSSAGFRILTILAFLIALLVTIVVISLRYALAPYLLADRPDDGPSAPIYRSNALM
;
A
#
# COMPACT_ATOMS: atom_id res chain seq x y z
N MET A 1 6.45 -12.65 -26.56
CA MET A 1 7.69 -11.95 -26.09
C MET A 1 7.98 -12.50 -24.71
N GLU A 2 8.96 -13.39 -24.58
CA GLU A 2 9.34 -13.94 -23.27
C GLU A 2 10.11 -12.88 -22.50
N ILE A 3 9.54 -12.45 -21.37
CA ILE A 3 10.17 -11.44 -20.52
C ILE A 3 11.20 -12.15 -19.64
N ASP A 4 12.50 -12.01 -19.95
CA ASP A 4 13.56 -12.54 -19.10
C ASP A 4 13.66 -11.71 -17.80
N ARG A 5 13.12 -12.29 -16.70
CA ARG A 5 13.12 -11.68 -15.38
C ARG A 5 14.53 -11.43 -14.82
N LYS A 6 15.53 -12.24 -15.24
CA LYS A 6 16.91 -12.07 -14.76
C LYS A 6 17.54 -10.84 -15.40
N GLU A 7 17.29 -10.66 -16.69
CA GLU A 7 17.76 -9.50 -17.44
C GLU A 7 17.15 -8.20 -16.91
N LEU A 8 15.82 -8.19 -16.67
CA LEU A 8 15.15 -7.03 -16.07
C LEU A 8 15.72 -6.66 -14.69
N LYS A 9 16.00 -7.64 -13.84
CA LYS A 9 16.62 -7.41 -12.53
C LYS A 9 18.04 -6.87 -12.66
N ARG A 10 18.81 -7.34 -13.64
CA ARG A 10 20.17 -6.84 -13.92
C ARG A 10 20.12 -5.39 -14.34
N GLN A 11 19.31 -5.07 -15.34
CA GLN A 11 19.14 -3.69 -15.82
C GLN A 11 18.65 -2.73 -14.73
N ALA A 12 17.71 -3.16 -13.86
CA ALA A 12 17.27 -2.36 -12.74
C ALA A 12 18.41 -2.07 -11.74
N ARG A 13 19.23 -3.06 -11.43
CA ARG A 13 20.39 -2.87 -10.53
C ARG A 13 21.45 -1.95 -11.14
N GLU A 14 21.75 -2.10 -12.41
CA GLU A 14 22.71 -1.24 -13.12
C GLU A 14 22.24 0.22 -13.12
N ARG A 15 20.95 0.46 -13.40
CA ARG A 15 20.36 1.81 -13.36
C ARG A 15 20.39 2.41 -11.96
N MET A 16 20.04 1.63 -10.91
CA MET A 16 20.10 2.09 -9.52
C MET A 16 21.55 2.40 -9.06
N ALA A 17 22.55 1.70 -9.60
CA ALA A 17 23.94 1.95 -9.27
C ALA A 17 24.47 3.27 -9.85
N LEU A 18 23.92 3.71 -10.97
CA LEU A 18 24.32 4.93 -11.70
C LEU A 18 23.59 6.18 -11.19
N THR A 19 22.53 6.06 -10.37
CA THR A 19 21.76 7.21 -9.88
C THR A 19 22.48 7.95 -8.75
N ASP A 20 22.42 9.28 -8.78
CA ASP A 20 22.81 10.16 -7.69
C ASP A 20 21.55 10.96 -7.24
N PRO A 21 21.13 10.90 -5.97
CA PRO A 21 21.70 10.17 -4.83
C PRO A 21 21.51 8.65 -4.91
N LYS A 22 22.44 7.92 -4.28
CA LYS A 22 22.40 6.44 -4.24
C LYS A 22 21.09 5.96 -3.58
N PHE A 23 20.56 4.84 -4.07
CA PHE A 23 19.32 4.23 -3.59
C PHE A 23 19.23 4.12 -2.05
N TRP A 24 20.31 3.75 -1.37
CA TRP A 24 20.30 3.63 0.09
C TRP A 24 20.04 4.96 0.82
N MET A 25 20.51 6.10 0.26
CA MET A 25 20.24 7.43 0.83
C MET A 25 18.75 7.78 0.73
N VAL A 26 18.16 7.52 -0.44
CA VAL A 26 16.73 7.75 -0.67
C VAL A 26 15.88 6.84 0.21
N ALA A 27 16.26 5.55 0.32
CA ALA A 27 15.59 4.59 1.20
C ALA A 27 15.69 4.99 2.68
N LEU A 28 16.83 5.48 3.12
CA LEU A 28 17.04 5.97 4.49
C LEU A 28 16.19 7.22 4.75
N THR A 29 16.15 8.16 3.80
CA THR A 29 15.29 9.35 3.89
C THR A 29 13.81 8.97 3.94
N PHE A 30 13.39 8.02 3.11
CA PHE A 30 12.02 7.49 3.13
C PHE A 30 11.69 6.85 4.49
N LEU A 31 12.60 6.04 5.04
CA LEU A 31 12.44 5.45 6.38
C LEU A 31 12.37 6.53 7.47
N ALA A 32 13.23 7.52 7.42
CA ALA A 32 13.21 8.64 8.37
C ALA A 32 11.89 9.41 8.28
N MET A 33 11.41 9.70 7.08
CA MET A 33 10.13 10.39 6.87
C MET A 33 8.93 9.56 7.34
N THR A 34 8.91 8.27 7.10
CA THR A 34 7.73 7.44 7.42
C THR A 34 7.76 6.90 8.85
N THR A 35 8.85 6.25 9.26
CA THR A 35 8.98 5.63 10.58
C THR A 35 9.43 6.64 11.62
N GLY A 36 10.36 7.54 11.27
CA GLY A 36 10.86 8.58 12.17
C GLY A 36 9.76 9.54 12.63
N VAL A 37 8.93 10.03 11.71
CA VAL A 37 7.79 10.90 12.05
C VAL A 37 6.79 10.16 12.94
N SER A 38 6.51 8.89 12.67
CA SER A 38 5.62 8.08 13.52
C SER A 38 6.17 7.90 14.93
N TRP A 39 7.47 7.66 15.03
CA TRP A 39 8.15 7.53 16.31
C TRP A 39 8.13 8.84 17.08
N LEU A 40 8.41 9.99 16.44
CA LEU A 40 8.33 11.32 17.07
C LEU A 40 6.93 11.60 17.60
N ILE A 41 5.88 11.26 16.85
CA ILE A 41 4.50 11.46 17.32
C ILE A 41 4.19 10.56 18.52
N SER A 42 4.73 9.34 18.58
CA SER A 42 4.54 8.44 19.73
C SER A 42 5.19 8.93 21.02
N LEU A 43 6.17 9.85 20.91
CA LEU A 43 6.81 10.46 22.08
C LEU A 43 6.00 11.63 22.68
N ILE A 44 4.97 12.12 22.00
CA ILE A 44 4.12 13.19 22.50
C ILE A 44 3.23 12.62 23.61
N PRO A 45 3.39 13.06 24.88
CA PRO A 45 2.51 12.61 25.94
C PRO A 45 1.11 13.16 25.70
N LEU A 46 0.16 12.31 25.41
CA LEU A 46 -1.24 12.70 25.29
C LEU A 46 -1.82 12.91 26.69
N PRO A 47 -2.60 13.99 26.92
CA PRO A 47 -3.22 14.23 28.22
C PRO A 47 -4.17 13.08 28.58
N GLY A 48 -4.05 12.57 29.79
CA GLY A 48 -4.87 11.45 30.29
C GLY A 48 -6.34 11.87 30.43
N GLY A 49 -7.23 11.18 29.73
CA GLY A 49 -8.68 11.42 29.78
C GLY A 49 -9.43 10.49 28.82
N THR A 50 -10.75 10.51 28.89
CA THR A 50 -11.65 9.70 28.02
C THR A 50 -11.52 10.01 26.52
N ASP A 51 -10.98 11.18 26.17
CA ASP A 51 -10.82 11.63 24.77
C ASP A 51 -9.52 11.16 24.12
N ILE A 52 -8.65 10.45 24.86
CA ILE A 52 -7.34 9.96 24.36
C ILE A 52 -7.53 9.14 23.09
N ASN A 53 -8.51 8.25 23.05
CA ASN A 53 -8.75 7.38 21.89
C ASN A 53 -9.09 8.19 20.64
N THR A 54 -9.87 9.23 20.74
CA THR A 54 -10.28 10.09 19.62
C THR A 54 -9.08 10.86 19.05
N ILE A 55 -8.27 11.44 19.90
CA ILE A 55 -7.05 12.18 19.50
C ILE A 55 -6.05 11.22 18.84
N GLN A 56 -5.85 10.05 19.43
CA GLN A 56 -4.94 9.05 18.89
C GLN A 56 -5.39 8.55 17.50
N ILE A 57 -6.69 8.28 17.32
CA ILE A 57 -7.27 7.89 16.02
C ILE A 57 -7.04 8.99 14.98
N PHE A 58 -7.25 10.25 15.35
CA PHE A 58 -7.01 11.39 14.46
C PHE A 58 -5.55 11.47 13.99
N PHE A 59 -4.59 11.35 14.91
CA PHE A 59 -3.16 11.33 14.56
C PHE A 59 -2.79 10.14 13.70
N GLN A 60 -3.32 8.95 13.98
CA GLN A 60 -3.09 7.77 13.16
C GLN A 60 -3.63 7.93 11.73
N LEU A 61 -4.81 8.54 11.59
CA LEU A 61 -5.40 8.83 10.28
C LEU A 61 -4.53 9.83 9.50
N LEU A 62 -4.08 10.89 10.16
CA LEU A 62 -3.18 11.89 9.56
C LEU A 62 -1.86 11.25 9.12
N LEU A 63 -1.27 10.37 9.93
CA LEU A 63 -0.08 9.61 9.59
C LEU A 63 -0.30 8.67 8.41
N MET A 64 -1.47 8.04 8.34
CA MET A 64 -1.82 7.16 7.20
C MET A 64 -1.85 7.96 5.90
N LEU A 65 -2.51 9.13 5.88
CA LEU A 65 -2.57 10.02 4.73
C LEU A 65 -1.17 10.51 4.32
N TYR A 66 -0.39 10.93 5.31
CA TYR A 66 1.00 11.37 5.10
C TYR A 66 1.85 10.25 4.47
N ARG A 67 1.78 9.04 5.01
CA ARG A 67 2.52 7.88 4.47
C ARG A 67 2.12 7.54 3.05
N ALA A 68 0.84 7.64 2.69
CA ALA A 68 0.37 7.42 1.33
C ALA A 68 1.05 8.37 0.34
N VAL A 69 1.11 9.67 0.67
CA VAL A 69 1.75 10.69 -0.18
C VAL A 69 3.26 10.46 -0.30
N VAL A 70 3.95 10.16 0.81
CA VAL A 70 5.40 9.89 0.78
C VAL A 70 5.72 8.61 0.01
N SER A 71 4.87 7.56 0.13
CA SER A 71 5.02 6.33 -0.63
C SER A 71 4.86 6.56 -2.14
N PHE A 72 3.94 7.44 -2.53
CA PHE A 72 3.81 7.87 -3.92
C PHE A 72 5.06 8.62 -4.41
N GLY A 73 5.67 9.46 -3.57
CA GLY A 73 6.97 10.09 -3.87
C GLY A 73 8.07 9.07 -4.16
N MET A 74 8.07 7.93 -3.45
CA MET A 74 8.99 6.84 -3.75
C MET A 74 8.72 6.17 -5.11
N CYS A 75 7.44 6.05 -5.51
CA CYS A 75 7.08 5.58 -6.86
C CYS A 75 7.54 6.55 -7.95
N LEU A 76 7.41 7.86 -7.72
CA LEU A 76 7.94 8.91 -8.62
C LEU A 76 9.46 8.78 -8.76
N TRP A 77 10.17 8.67 -7.64
CA TRP A 77 11.62 8.48 -7.66
C TRP A 77 12.03 7.24 -8.47
N ALA A 78 11.37 6.11 -8.25
CA ALA A 78 11.65 4.86 -8.97
C ALA A 78 11.40 5.01 -10.49
N LEU A 79 10.31 5.68 -10.88
CA LEU A 79 9.97 5.92 -12.28
C LEU A 79 10.99 6.83 -12.97
N TRP A 80 11.43 7.91 -12.31
CA TRP A 80 12.42 8.85 -12.85
C TRP A 80 13.81 8.23 -12.93
N THR A 81 14.20 7.45 -11.93
CA THR A 81 15.42 6.63 -11.99
C THR A 81 15.40 5.70 -13.20
N TYR A 82 14.28 5.03 -13.44
CA TYR A 82 14.13 4.19 -14.62
C TYR A 82 14.28 4.97 -15.94
N ARG A 83 13.79 6.21 -15.98
CA ARG A 83 13.87 7.12 -17.13
C ARG A 83 15.19 7.89 -17.24
N GLN A 84 16.12 7.69 -16.33
CA GLN A 84 17.42 8.39 -16.27
C GLN A 84 17.27 9.93 -16.14
N LEU A 85 16.27 10.39 -15.38
CA LEU A 85 15.98 11.80 -15.14
C LEU A 85 16.65 12.37 -13.87
N ASP A 86 17.66 11.71 -13.31
CA ASP A 86 18.40 12.09 -12.09
C ASP A 86 17.51 12.63 -10.96
N PRO A 87 16.64 11.78 -10.39
CA PRO A 87 15.73 12.20 -9.34
C PRO A 87 16.49 12.49 -8.06
N GLY A 88 16.51 13.75 -7.64
CA GLY A 88 17.02 14.12 -6.32
C GLY A 88 16.13 13.58 -5.19
N VAL A 89 16.58 13.72 -3.92
CA VAL A 89 15.78 13.38 -2.74
C VAL A 89 14.46 14.17 -2.70
N ASN A 90 14.42 15.34 -3.32
CA ASN A 90 13.23 16.19 -3.45
C ASN A 90 12.06 15.50 -4.18
N SER A 91 12.31 14.45 -4.97
CA SER A 91 11.23 13.69 -5.62
C SER A 91 10.25 13.07 -4.61
N LEU A 92 10.72 12.73 -3.40
CA LEU A 92 9.86 12.25 -2.31
C LEU A 92 8.85 13.32 -1.87
N MET A 93 9.26 14.60 -1.89
CA MET A 93 8.40 15.73 -1.54
C MET A 93 7.44 16.12 -2.69
N GLN A 94 7.76 15.78 -3.92
CA GLN A 94 6.90 16.13 -5.07
C GLN A 94 5.57 15.36 -5.06
N GLY A 95 5.48 14.24 -4.34
CA GLY A 95 4.21 13.58 -4.07
C GLY A 95 3.16 14.51 -3.46
N PHE A 96 3.59 15.53 -2.70
CA PHE A 96 2.69 16.49 -2.06
C PHE A 96 2.03 17.45 -3.05
N SER A 97 2.64 17.72 -4.20
CA SER A 97 2.04 18.59 -5.24
C SER A 97 0.76 17.99 -5.85
N VAL A 98 0.67 16.65 -5.84
CA VAL A 98 -0.49 15.90 -6.36
C VAL A 98 -1.22 15.12 -5.27
N ALA A 99 -1.00 15.47 -3.99
CA ALA A 99 -1.48 14.74 -2.82
C ALA A 99 -2.99 14.43 -2.89
N GLY A 100 -3.82 15.39 -3.30
CA GLY A 100 -5.27 15.18 -3.41
C GLY A 100 -5.63 14.05 -4.37
N ARG A 101 -4.95 13.92 -5.51
CA ARG A 101 -5.20 12.84 -6.48
C ARG A 101 -4.69 11.49 -5.97
N VAL A 102 -3.53 11.49 -5.29
CA VAL A 102 -2.96 10.29 -4.66
C VAL A 102 -3.91 9.76 -3.59
N LEU A 103 -4.39 10.62 -2.70
CA LEU A 103 -5.30 10.24 -1.62
C LEU A 103 -6.64 9.72 -2.15
N LEU A 104 -7.20 10.36 -3.18
CA LEU A 104 -8.44 9.89 -3.80
C LEU A 104 -8.24 8.56 -4.55
N MET A 105 -7.09 8.35 -5.19
CA MET A 105 -6.75 7.07 -5.81
C MET A 105 -6.62 5.98 -4.75
N ASP A 106 -5.86 6.21 -3.68
CA ASP A 106 -5.68 5.24 -2.59
C ASP A 106 -7.01 4.93 -1.91
N LEU A 107 -7.83 5.94 -1.61
CA LEU A 107 -9.18 5.74 -1.08
C LEU A 107 -10.01 4.85 -2.02
N GLY A 108 -9.96 5.10 -3.33
CA GLY A 108 -10.64 4.29 -4.32
C GLY A 108 -10.17 2.83 -4.35
N ILE A 109 -8.88 2.58 -4.13
CA ILE A 109 -8.30 1.24 -4.00
C ILE A 109 -8.78 0.58 -2.70
N TYR A 110 -8.68 1.27 -1.56
CA TYR A 110 -9.11 0.74 -0.27
C TYR A 110 -10.60 0.39 -0.24
N VAL A 111 -11.47 1.24 -0.81
CA VAL A 111 -12.92 0.95 -0.91
C VAL A 111 -13.18 -0.32 -1.73
N ARG A 112 -12.43 -0.53 -2.82
CA ARG A 112 -12.56 -1.75 -3.64
C ARG A 112 -12.05 -2.99 -2.91
N ILE A 113 -10.89 -2.91 -2.26
CA ILE A 113 -10.32 -4.01 -1.46
C ILE A 113 -11.29 -4.36 -0.34
N PHE A 114 -11.82 -3.38 0.37
CA PHE A 114 -12.76 -3.57 1.47
C PHE A 114 -14.08 -4.18 0.99
N GLY A 115 -14.61 -3.73 -0.15
CA GLY A 115 -15.83 -4.30 -0.74
C GLY A 115 -15.66 -5.79 -1.08
N TRP A 116 -14.56 -6.16 -1.71
CA TRP A 116 -14.24 -7.56 -2.00
C TRP A 116 -14.02 -8.38 -0.73
N TYR A 117 -13.30 -7.81 0.25
CA TYR A 117 -13.08 -8.46 1.54
C TYR A 117 -14.41 -8.77 2.25
N LEU A 118 -15.33 -7.79 2.30
CA LEU A 118 -16.67 -7.98 2.88
C LEU A 118 -17.46 -9.07 2.14
N LEU A 119 -17.45 -9.05 0.81
CA LEU A 119 -18.14 -10.04 0.00
C LEU A 119 -17.63 -11.46 0.30
N VAL A 120 -16.31 -11.66 0.28
CA VAL A 120 -15.71 -12.96 0.57
C VAL A 120 -15.95 -13.38 2.01
N ALA A 121 -15.83 -12.46 2.98
CA ALA A 121 -16.12 -12.73 4.38
C ALA A 121 -17.58 -13.15 4.59
N MET A 122 -18.51 -12.48 3.93
CA MET A 122 -19.94 -12.81 3.98
C MET A 122 -20.24 -14.20 3.42
N VAL A 123 -19.68 -14.52 2.25
CA VAL A 123 -19.87 -15.84 1.62
C VAL A 123 -19.27 -16.96 2.48
N LEU A 124 -18.07 -16.75 3.01
CA LEU A 124 -17.37 -17.76 3.82
C LEU A 124 -17.90 -17.86 5.26
N SER A 125 -18.60 -16.84 5.77
CA SER A 125 -19.17 -16.85 7.13
C SER A 125 -20.27 -17.89 7.29
N VAL A 126 -21.06 -18.15 6.24
CA VAL A 126 -22.18 -19.11 6.28
C VAL A 126 -21.69 -20.53 6.57
N PRO A 127 -20.76 -21.13 5.79
CA PRO A 127 -20.23 -22.46 6.11
C PRO A 127 -19.44 -22.48 7.43
N LEU A 128 -18.70 -21.42 7.77
CA LEU A 128 -17.99 -21.32 9.03
C LEU A 128 -18.96 -21.41 10.22
N PHE A 129 -20.04 -20.64 10.19
CA PHE A 129 -21.04 -20.61 11.24
C PHE A 129 -21.76 -21.95 11.40
N SER A 130 -22.14 -22.60 10.29
CA SER A 130 -22.75 -23.94 10.32
C SER A 130 -21.84 -24.99 10.93
N LEU A 131 -20.54 -24.95 10.63
CA LEU A 131 -19.54 -25.88 11.18
C LEU A 131 -19.23 -25.63 12.67
N LEU A 132 -19.31 -24.38 13.13
CA LEU A 132 -19.12 -24.05 14.53
C LEU A 132 -20.29 -24.48 15.39
N LEU A 133 -21.53 -24.53 14.85
CA LEU A 133 -22.74 -24.97 15.53
C LEU A 133 -22.84 -26.50 15.61
N THR A 134 -22.20 -27.23 14.70
CA THR A 134 -22.16 -28.70 14.76
C THR A 134 -21.22 -29.18 15.87
N ASN A 135 -21.55 -30.33 16.52
CA ASN A 135 -20.74 -30.96 17.56
C ASN A 135 -19.44 -31.56 16.97
N SER A 136 -18.64 -30.76 16.27
CA SER A 136 -17.38 -31.15 15.68
C SER A 136 -16.25 -31.16 16.73
N SER A 137 -15.23 -31.98 16.51
CA SER A 137 -14.05 -32.03 17.37
C SER A 137 -13.32 -30.66 17.41
N ALA A 138 -12.67 -30.35 18.54
CA ALA A 138 -11.94 -29.08 18.68
C ALA A 138 -10.89 -28.87 17.57
N GLY A 139 -10.20 -29.93 17.14
CA GLY A 139 -9.22 -29.89 16.06
C GLY A 139 -9.85 -29.48 14.72
N PHE A 140 -11.04 -29.99 14.42
CA PHE A 140 -11.75 -29.61 13.18
C PHE A 140 -12.17 -28.15 13.18
N ARG A 141 -12.63 -27.60 14.31
CA ARG A 141 -12.96 -26.17 14.44
C ARG A 141 -11.75 -25.26 14.20
N ILE A 142 -10.61 -25.60 14.79
CA ILE A 142 -9.36 -24.86 14.61
C ILE A 142 -8.93 -24.88 13.12
N LEU A 143 -8.99 -26.03 12.47
CA LEU A 143 -8.65 -26.17 11.05
C LEU A 143 -9.56 -25.29 10.17
N THR A 144 -10.85 -25.26 10.45
CA THR A 144 -11.82 -24.45 9.70
C THR A 144 -11.57 -22.96 9.86
N ILE A 145 -11.30 -22.50 11.11
CA ILE A 145 -10.94 -21.09 11.35
C ILE A 145 -9.64 -20.72 10.61
N LEU A 146 -8.64 -21.59 10.65
CA LEU A 146 -7.38 -21.37 9.96
C LEU A 146 -7.58 -21.28 8.44
N ALA A 147 -8.35 -22.17 7.86
CA ALA A 147 -8.70 -22.15 6.44
C ALA A 147 -9.43 -20.86 6.03
N PHE A 148 -10.35 -20.39 6.88
CA PHE A 148 -11.05 -19.12 6.68
C PHE A 148 -10.08 -17.92 6.67
N LEU A 149 -9.17 -17.87 7.65
CA LEU A 149 -8.17 -16.80 7.75
C LEU A 149 -7.22 -16.79 6.53
N ILE A 150 -6.79 -17.99 6.10
CA ILE A 150 -5.95 -18.13 4.89
C ILE A 150 -6.70 -17.64 3.65
N ALA A 151 -7.97 -18.00 3.49
CA ALA A 151 -8.78 -17.56 2.35
C ALA A 151 -8.93 -16.03 2.30
N LEU A 152 -9.17 -15.39 3.44
CA LEU A 152 -9.22 -13.92 3.54
C LEU A 152 -7.86 -13.28 3.20
N LEU A 153 -6.77 -13.84 3.71
CA LEU A 153 -5.42 -13.34 3.42
C LEU A 153 -5.10 -13.46 1.92
N VAL A 154 -5.37 -14.61 1.31
CA VAL A 154 -5.18 -14.81 -0.13
C VAL A 154 -6.00 -13.80 -0.95
N THR A 155 -7.25 -13.56 -0.55
CA THR A 155 -8.11 -12.58 -1.20
C THR A 155 -7.50 -11.18 -1.18
N ILE A 156 -7.01 -10.72 -0.02
CA ILE A 156 -6.36 -9.40 0.10
C ILE A 156 -5.13 -9.32 -0.81
N VAL A 157 -4.28 -10.35 -0.80
CA VAL A 157 -3.06 -10.40 -1.62
C VAL A 157 -3.39 -10.33 -3.10
N VAL A 158 -4.31 -11.16 -3.57
CA VAL A 158 -4.70 -11.21 -5.00
C VAL A 158 -5.27 -9.88 -5.47
N ILE A 159 -6.15 -9.27 -4.66
CA ILE A 159 -6.76 -7.99 -5.02
C ILE A 159 -5.73 -6.85 -4.96
N SER A 160 -4.86 -6.84 -3.96
CA SER A 160 -3.79 -5.82 -3.84
C SER A 160 -2.84 -5.86 -5.03
N LEU A 161 -2.51 -7.05 -5.53
CA LEU A 161 -1.68 -7.21 -6.73
C LEU A 161 -2.31 -6.55 -7.96
N ARG A 162 -3.63 -6.67 -8.13
CA ARG A 162 -4.34 -6.04 -9.26
C ARG A 162 -4.20 -4.51 -9.31
N TYR A 163 -4.01 -3.87 -8.15
CA TYR A 163 -3.87 -2.42 -8.05
C TYR A 163 -2.43 -1.97 -7.81
N ALA A 164 -1.46 -2.89 -7.79
CA ALA A 164 -0.06 -2.58 -7.50
C ALA A 164 0.58 -1.61 -8.51
N LEU A 165 0.10 -1.58 -9.76
CA LEU A 165 0.59 -0.66 -10.79
C LEU A 165 -0.07 0.72 -10.75
N ALA A 166 -1.18 0.91 -10.05
CA ALA A 166 -1.92 2.16 -10.06
C ALA A 166 -1.09 3.39 -9.63
N PRO A 167 -0.25 3.35 -8.58
CA PRO A 167 0.60 4.48 -8.21
C PRO A 167 1.60 4.86 -9.31
N TYR A 168 2.17 3.88 -10.01
CA TYR A 168 3.12 4.13 -11.11
C TYR A 168 2.42 4.72 -12.34
N LEU A 169 1.19 4.30 -12.63
CA LEU A 169 0.39 4.86 -13.72
C LEU A 169 -0.03 6.31 -13.44
N LEU A 170 -0.34 6.63 -12.17
CA LEU A 170 -0.60 8.01 -11.76
C LEU A 170 0.68 8.86 -11.82
N ALA A 171 1.82 8.29 -11.43
CA ALA A 171 3.13 8.96 -11.51
C ALA A 171 3.53 9.28 -12.96
N ASP A 172 3.16 8.40 -13.91
CA ASP A 172 3.41 8.58 -15.34
C ASP A 172 2.54 9.67 -15.97
N ARG A 173 1.28 9.79 -15.50
CA ARG A 173 0.30 10.75 -16.00
C ARG A 173 -0.43 11.43 -14.84
N PRO A 174 0.21 12.42 -14.22
CA PRO A 174 -0.37 13.08 -13.03
C PRO A 174 -1.65 13.87 -13.34
N ASP A 175 -1.91 14.19 -14.61
CA ASP A 175 -3.11 14.92 -15.04
C ASP A 175 -4.34 14.02 -15.21
N ASP A 176 -4.15 12.72 -15.26
CA ASP A 176 -5.27 11.78 -15.30
C ASP A 176 -6.10 11.86 -14.00
N GLY A 177 -7.40 11.67 -14.12
CA GLY A 177 -8.29 11.60 -12.94
C GLY A 177 -7.91 10.41 -12.02
N PRO A 178 -8.20 10.48 -10.71
CA PRO A 178 -7.75 9.49 -9.72
C PRO A 178 -8.27 8.05 -9.97
N SER A 179 -9.34 7.91 -10.73
CA SER A 179 -9.91 6.60 -11.09
C SER A 179 -9.24 5.94 -12.31
N ALA A 180 -8.68 6.71 -13.24
CA ALA A 180 -8.09 6.19 -14.48
C ALA A 180 -6.91 5.22 -14.23
N PRO A 181 -5.95 5.49 -13.33
CA PRO A 181 -4.86 4.56 -13.00
C PRO A 181 -5.37 3.23 -12.45
N ILE A 182 -6.46 3.25 -11.67
CA ILE A 182 -7.04 2.06 -11.07
C ILE A 182 -7.61 1.13 -12.13
N TYR A 183 -8.38 1.68 -13.09
CA TYR A 183 -8.94 0.89 -14.18
C TYR A 183 -7.85 0.32 -15.10
N ARG A 184 -6.84 1.13 -15.42
CA ARG A 184 -5.70 0.69 -16.24
C ARG A 184 -4.88 -0.39 -15.54
N SER A 185 -4.61 -0.24 -14.23
CA SER A 185 -3.91 -1.27 -13.45
C SER A 185 -4.65 -2.60 -13.48
N ASN A 186 -5.98 -2.59 -13.29
CA ASN A 186 -6.80 -3.79 -13.34
C ASN A 186 -6.84 -4.44 -14.74
N ALA A 187 -6.70 -3.67 -15.81
CA ALA A 187 -6.67 -4.19 -17.16
C ALA A 187 -5.32 -4.79 -17.57
N LEU A 188 -4.22 -4.37 -16.91
CA LEU A 188 -2.85 -4.82 -17.19
C LEU A 188 -2.43 -6.04 -16.36
N MET A 189 -3.12 -6.31 -15.25
CA MET A 189 -2.86 -7.43 -14.33
C MET A 189 -3.86 -8.58 -14.51
#